data_ad552d91bbb8cb6a933ed6f80dc3f40e
#
_entry.id   ad552d91bbb8cb6a933ed6f80dc3f40e
#
_cell.length_a   1.000
_cell.length_b   1.000
_cell.length_c   1.000
_cell.angle_alpha   90.00
_cell.angle_beta   90.00
_cell.angle_gamma   90.00
#
_symmetry.space_group_name_H-M   'P 1'
#
loop_
_entity.id
_entity.type
_entity.pdbx_description
1 polymer ?
#
loop_
_entity_poly.entity_id
_entity_poly.type
_entity_poly.pdbx_seq_one_letter_code
_entity_poly.pdbx_strand_id
1 'polypeptide(L)'
;MFNPNISFSTFIKVYDNTLTEQFCKEVCEKLDNDDRKKLGVFNRNKETDPNFKTSLDLHISRLPEWKEEDDVFFTTISQFLKQYREDIQTSTNGKFFYGDGDDYFSDTGYQVKVYKPDGHYDWHSDYAIHDYSGVRALTFIWYLNEDFDEGETEFFNGEKIIPKTGRLLIFPANWIYVHRGCTVKTNNKYIATGWYHHQNPVTKNMIDTLINRDK
;
A
#
# COMPACT_ATOMS: atom_id res chain seq x y z
N MET A 1 32.75 2.32 -5.31
CA MET A 1 32.89 1.23 -4.33
C MET A 1 31.48 0.73 -4.00
N PHE A 2 31.24 -0.58 -4.01
CA PHE A 2 29.96 -1.17 -3.61
C PHE A 2 29.74 -0.90 -2.11
N ASN A 3 28.55 -0.42 -1.72
CA ASN A 3 28.24 -0.28 -0.30
C ASN A 3 27.81 -1.65 0.26
N PRO A 4 28.60 -2.32 1.09
CA PRO A 4 28.30 -3.65 1.61
C PRO A 4 27.11 -3.67 2.58
N ASN A 5 26.60 -2.51 2.97
CA ASN A 5 25.49 -2.39 3.92
C ASN A 5 24.11 -2.31 3.24
N ILE A 6 24.03 -2.36 1.90
CA ILE A 6 22.76 -2.43 1.21
C ILE A 6 22.19 -3.84 1.38
N SER A 7 21.07 -3.94 2.05
CA SER A 7 20.35 -5.19 2.34
C SER A 7 18.92 -5.13 1.84
N PHE A 8 18.20 -6.22 1.93
CA PHE A 8 16.76 -6.28 1.67
C PHE A 8 16.00 -5.20 2.44
N SER A 9 16.27 -5.06 3.74
CA SER A 9 15.63 -4.08 4.63
C SER A 9 15.94 -2.62 4.28
N THR A 10 16.96 -2.35 3.48
CA THR A 10 17.29 -0.98 3.04
C THR A 10 16.12 -0.30 2.34
N PHE A 11 15.31 -1.06 1.61
CA PHE A 11 14.19 -0.58 0.81
C PHE A 11 12.84 -0.64 1.52
N ILE A 12 12.79 -1.16 2.75
CA ILE A 12 11.63 -1.11 3.62
C ILE A 12 11.75 0.14 4.48
N LYS A 13 10.80 1.06 4.37
CA LYS A 13 10.80 2.31 5.16
C LYS A 13 9.52 2.43 5.95
N VAL A 14 9.68 2.90 7.18
CA VAL A 14 8.60 3.11 8.13
C VAL A 14 8.62 4.55 8.58
N TYR A 15 7.47 5.20 8.54
CA TYR A 15 7.28 6.58 8.94
C TYR A 15 6.16 6.65 9.99
N ASP A 16 6.47 7.17 11.17
CA ASP A 16 5.48 7.33 12.24
C ASP A 16 4.75 8.67 12.13
N ASN A 17 3.54 8.73 12.70
CA ASN A 17 2.73 9.95 12.80
C ASN A 17 2.43 10.61 11.44
N THR A 18 2.25 9.82 10.39
CA THR A 18 1.96 10.33 9.05
C THR A 18 0.49 10.72 8.89
N LEU A 19 -0.37 10.13 9.72
CA LEU A 19 -1.79 10.47 9.86
C LEU A 19 -2.08 10.74 11.34
N THR A 20 -3.03 11.63 11.62
CA THR A 20 -3.45 11.91 13.01
C THR A 20 -4.28 10.75 13.56
N GLU A 21 -4.23 10.52 14.87
CA GLU A 21 -5.05 9.50 15.54
C GLU A 21 -6.55 9.75 15.30
N GLN A 22 -6.97 11.02 15.32
CA GLN A 22 -8.36 11.39 15.07
C GLN A 22 -8.81 10.98 13.66
N PHE A 23 -8.02 11.29 12.63
CA PHE A 23 -8.32 10.87 11.25
C PHE A 23 -8.39 9.34 11.12
N CYS A 24 -7.42 8.64 11.70
CA CYS A 24 -7.41 7.17 11.69
C CYS A 24 -8.69 6.59 12.33
N LYS A 25 -9.10 7.14 13.47
CA LYS A 25 -10.33 6.73 14.17
C LYS A 25 -11.57 6.96 13.29
N GLU A 26 -11.68 8.15 12.70
CA GLU A 26 -12.81 8.49 11.81
C GLU A 26 -12.91 7.56 10.60
N VAL A 27 -11.78 7.20 9.99
CA VAL A 27 -11.72 6.22 8.89
C VAL A 27 -12.19 4.84 9.35
N CYS A 28 -11.76 4.37 10.53
CA CYS A 28 -12.18 3.08 11.07
C CYS A 28 -13.70 3.05 11.32
N GLU A 29 -14.24 4.08 12.01
CA GLU A 29 -15.67 4.20 12.29
C GLU A 29 -16.51 4.29 11.01
N LYS A 30 -16.03 5.04 10.01
CA LYS A 30 -16.69 5.17 8.71
C LYS A 30 -16.69 3.83 7.97
N LEU A 31 -15.58 3.09 7.98
CA LEU A 31 -15.50 1.78 7.38
C LEU A 31 -16.47 0.79 8.06
N ASP A 32 -16.55 0.80 9.38
CA ASP A 32 -17.47 -0.11 10.09
C ASP A 32 -18.92 0.09 9.69
N ASN A 33 -19.33 1.34 9.44
CA ASN A 33 -20.67 1.71 9.02
C ASN A 33 -20.92 1.61 7.50
N ASP A 34 -19.93 1.19 6.70
CA ASP A 34 -20.08 1.06 5.25
C ASP A 34 -20.37 -0.40 4.86
N ASP A 35 -21.58 -0.67 4.39
CA ASP A 35 -22.03 -2.02 4.01
C ASP A 35 -21.46 -2.52 2.68
N ARG A 36 -20.72 -1.69 1.94
CA ARG A 36 -20.14 -2.03 0.61
C ARG A 36 -18.85 -2.85 0.71
N LYS A 37 -18.35 -3.09 1.92
CA LYS A 37 -17.18 -3.98 2.15
C LYS A 37 -17.40 -5.36 1.54
N LYS A 38 -16.37 -5.89 0.90
CA LYS A 38 -16.37 -7.22 0.30
C LYS A 38 -15.20 -8.04 0.78
N LEU A 39 -15.31 -9.36 0.74
CA LEU A 39 -14.17 -10.24 0.99
C LEU A 39 -12.99 -9.86 0.11
N GLY A 40 -11.83 -9.76 0.73
CA GLY A 40 -10.60 -9.40 0.05
C GLY A 40 -10.22 -10.44 -1.01
N VAL A 41 -9.93 -9.96 -2.21
CA VAL A 41 -9.44 -10.79 -3.32
C VAL A 41 -7.92 -10.78 -3.37
N PHE A 42 -7.30 -11.81 -3.94
CA PHE A 42 -5.83 -11.95 -3.94
C PHE A 42 -5.20 -12.19 -5.32
N ASN A 43 -5.98 -12.33 -6.39
CA ASN A 43 -5.44 -12.52 -7.73
C ASN A 43 -6.24 -11.77 -8.81
N ARG A 44 -5.78 -11.87 -10.06
CA ARG A 44 -6.45 -11.25 -11.22
C ARG A 44 -7.87 -11.77 -11.45
N ASN A 45 -8.15 -13.02 -11.10
CA ASN A 45 -9.47 -13.65 -11.25
C ASN A 45 -10.43 -13.20 -10.15
N LYS A 46 -9.98 -12.35 -9.21
CA LYS A 46 -10.74 -11.87 -8.05
C LYS A 46 -11.26 -13.03 -7.19
N GLU A 47 -10.43 -14.04 -7.03
CA GLU A 47 -10.72 -15.18 -6.17
C GLU A 47 -10.67 -14.77 -4.69
N THR A 48 -11.50 -15.43 -3.89
CA THR A 48 -11.52 -15.30 -2.43
C THR A 48 -11.27 -16.66 -1.83
N ASP A 49 -10.34 -16.76 -0.89
CA ASP A 49 -10.09 -17.95 -0.08
C ASP A 49 -9.85 -17.50 1.36
N PRO A 50 -10.76 -17.80 2.29
CA PRO A 50 -10.62 -17.47 3.70
C PRO A 50 -9.41 -18.13 4.39
N ASN A 51 -8.85 -19.21 3.83
CA ASN A 51 -7.61 -19.79 4.33
C ASN A 51 -6.38 -19.00 3.92
N PHE A 52 -6.51 -18.15 2.89
CA PHE A 52 -5.43 -17.33 2.36
C PHE A 52 -5.56 -15.85 2.78
N LYS A 53 -6.79 -15.29 2.71
CA LYS A 53 -7.06 -13.88 3.02
C LYS A 53 -8.46 -13.69 3.59
N THR A 54 -8.53 -13.06 4.76
CA THR A 54 -9.79 -12.93 5.53
C THR A 54 -10.31 -11.50 5.62
N SER A 55 -9.61 -10.51 5.08
CA SER A 55 -10.02 -9.11 5.19
C SER A 55 -11.35 -8.81 4.51
N LEU A 56 -12.05 -7.80 5.03
CA LEU A 56 -13.09 -7.11 4.29
C LEU A 56 -12.51 -5.81 3.75
N ASP A 57 -12.57 -5.65 2.43
CA ASP A 57 -11.95 -4.57 1.68
C ASP A 57 -13.00 -3.62 1.11
N LEU A 58 -12.72 -2.31 1.17
CA LEU A 58 -13.48 -1.26 0.49
C LEU A 58 -12.51 -0.41 -0.36
N HIS A 59 -12.77 -0.32 -1.66
CA HIS A 59 -12.06 0.60 -2.56
C HIS A 59 -12.70 1.97 -2.48
N ILE A 60 -12.04 2.95 -1.88
CA ILE A 60 -12.64 4.24 -1.55
C ILE A 60 -12.53 5.28 -2.66
N SER A 61 -11.49 5.26 -3.49
CA SER A 61 -11.16 6.33 -4.44
C SER A 61 -12.19 6.60 -5.55
N ARG A 62 -13.21 5.75 -5.65
CA ARG A 62 -14.31 5.96 -6.60
C ARG A 62 -15.65 6.23 -5.91
N LEU A 63 -15.62 6.44 -4.61
CA LEU A 63 -16.80 6.65 -3.78
C LEU A 63 -16.85 8.13 -3.37
N PRO A 64 -17.81 8.92 -3.86
CA PRO A 64 -17.90 10.34 -3.55
C PRO A 64 -17.91 10.64 -2.05
N GLU A 65 -18.51 9.74 -1.26
CA GLU A 65 -18.63 9.88 0.17
C GLU A 65 -17.28 9.70 0.91
N TRP A 66 -16.28 9.13 0.24
CA TRP A 66 -14.93 8.91 0.76
C TRP A 66 -13.89 9.87 0.17
N LYS A 67 -14.36 10.92 -0.52
CA LYS A 67 -13.43 11.83 -1.21
C LYS A 67 -12.49 12.57 -0.26
N GLU A 68 -12.94 12.95 0.92
CA GLU A 68 -12.11 13.67 1.90
C GLU A 68 -10.97 12.78 2.39
N GLU A 69 -11.25 11.52 2.73
CA GLU A 69 -10.25 10.56 3.15
C GLU A 69 -9.30 10.20 2.00
N ASP A 70 -9.82 10.04 0.80
CA ASP A 70 -9.02 9.82 -0.42
C ASP A 70 -8.02 10.95 -0.65
N ASP A 71 -8.46 12.21 -0.54
CA ASP A 71 -7.62 13.40 -0.69
C ASP A 71 -6.52 13.48 0.40
N VAL A 72 -6.83 13.08 1.64
CA VAL A 72 -5.84 13.02 2.74
C VAL A 72 -4.80 11.94 2.45
N PHE A 73 -5.21 10.73 2.05
CA PHE A 73 -4.29 9.66 1.68
C PHE A 73 -3.40 10.08 0.50
N PHE A 74 -3.98 10.67 -0.54
CA PHE A 74 -3.24 11.15 -1.70
C PHE A 74 -2.18 12.19 -1.34
N THR A 75 -2.55 13.20 -0.56
CA THR A 75 -1.63 14.26 -0.13
C THR A 75 -0.50 13.69 0.71
N THR A 76 -0.85 12.81 1.65
CA THR A 76 0.13 12.21 2.55
C THR A 76 1.10 11.31 1.81
N ILE A 77 0.62 10.39 0.96
CA ILE A 77 1.53 9.47 0.26
C ILE A 77 2.42 10.22 -0.73
N SER A 78 1.92 11.27 -1.40
CA SER A 78 2.71 12.08 -2.33
C SER A 78 3.92 12.74 -1.63
N GLN A 79 3.73 13.22 -0.40
CA GLN A 79 4.80 13.77 0.43
C GLN A 79 5.81 12.68 0.84
N PHE A 80 5.33 11.54 1.33
CA PHE A 80 6.20 10.47 1.82
C PHE A 80 6.85 9.66 0.70
N LEU A 81 6.31 9.63 -0.51
CA LEU A 81 7.00 9.10 -1.67
C LEU A 81 8.28 9.88 -1.98
N LYS A 82 8.22 11.21 -1.89
CA LYS A 82 9.41 12.05 -2.05
C LYS A 82 10.45 11.74 -0.98
N GLN A 83 10.03 11.68 0.30
CA GLN A 83 10.91 11.33 1.41
C GLN A 83 11.50 9.91 1.24
N TYR A 84 10.70 8.93 0.83
CA TYR A 84 11.16 7.58 0.55
C TYR A 84 12.28 7.55 -0.49
N ARG A 85 12.14 8.31 -1.58
CA ARG A 85 13.18 8.42 -2.63
C ARG A 85 14.47 9.02 -2.08
N GLU A 86 14.38 10.08 -1.30
CA GLU A 86 15.53 10.73 -0.66
C GLU A 86 16.24 9.78 0.32
N ASP A 87 15.48 9.03 1.12
CA ASP A 87 16.00 8.04 2.06
C ASP A 87 16.71 6.88 1.35
N ILE A 88 16.17 6.39 0.23
CA ILE A 88 16.82 5.37 -0.58
C ILE A 88 18.09 5.91 -1.24
N GLN A 89 18.07 7.11 -1.80
CA GLN A 89 19.26 7.73 -2.38
C GLN A 89 20.36 7.90 -1.32
N THR A 90 20.01 8.35 -0.14
CA THR A 90 20.95 8.51 0.99
C THR A 90 21.52 7.16 1.41
N SER A 91 20.67 6.16 1.64
CA SER A 91 21.07 4.81 2.07
C SER A 91 21.95 4.08 1.05
N THR A 92 21.82 4.42 -0.23
CA THR A 92 22.54 3.78 -1.34
C THR A 92 23.67 4.66 -1.93
N ASN A 93 23.98 5.80 -1.31
CA ASN A 93 24.95 6.78 -1.80
C ASN A 93 24.64 7.24 -3.25
N GLY A 94 23.38 7.47 -3.57
CA GLY A 94 22.94 7.90 -4.91
C GLY A 94 23.07 6.84 -6.00
N LYS A 95 23.27 5.57 -5.65
CA LYS A 95 23.49 4.46 -6.61
C LYS A 95 22.20 3.81 -7.09
N PHE A 96 21.08 4.18 -6.48
CA PHE A 96 19.79 3.58 -6.82
C PHE A 96 18.85 4.63 -7.43
N PHE A 97 18.38 4.37 -8.64
CA PHE A 97 17.44 5.23 -9.35
C PHE A 97 16.06 4.59 -9.46
N TYR A 98 15.04 5.35 -9.09
CA TYR A 98 13.66 5.10 -9.47
C TYR A 98 13.33 5.92 -10.72
N GLY A 99 13.72 5.45 -11.91
CA GLY A 99 13.38 6.11 -13.16
C GLY A 99 13.74 7.61 -13.23
N ASP A 100 13.62 8.18 -14.41
CA ASP A 100 14.05 9.54 -14.72
C ASP A 100 12.98 10.62 -14.42
N GLY A 101 12.16 10.47 -13.38
CA GLY A 101 11.23 11.52 -12.99
C GLY A 101 9.89 11.04 -12.40
N ASP A 102 9.15 11.98 -11.85
CA ASP A 102 7.85 11.74 -11.20
C ASP A 102 6.74 11.38 -12.20
N ASP A 103 6.95 11.65 -13.49
CA ASP A 103 5.96 11.46 -14.55
C ASP A 103 5.59 10.00 -14.86
N TYR A 104 6.34 9.05 -14.32
CA TYR A 104 6.14 7.62 -14.57
C TYR A 104 5.47 6.86 -13.43
N PHE A 105 5.19 7.54 -12.31
CA PHE A 105 4.50 6.93 -11.18
C PHE A 105 3.10 7.49 -11.06
N SER A 106 2.12 6.60 -10.95
CA SER A 106 0.76 6.96 -10.56
C SER A 106 0.26 6.00 -9.48
N ASP A 107 -0.50 6.51 -8.55
CA ASP A 107 -1.29 5.64 -7.71
C ASP A 107 -2.56 5.18 -8.45
N THR A 108 -3.17 4.13 -7.97
CA THR A 108 -4.44 3.59 -8.51
C THR A 108 -5.57 3.71 -7.49
N GLY A 109 -5.38 4.56 -6.49
CA GLY A 109 -6.31 4.80 -5.40
C GLY A 109 -6.07 3.90 -4.20
N TYR A 110 -6.99 3.98 -3.23
CA TYR A 110 -6.82 3.45 -1.87
C TYR A 110 -7.89 2.42 -1.54
N GLN A 111 -7.47 1.42 -0.77
CA GLN A 111 -8.33 0.41 -0.18
C GLN A 111 -8.23 0.53 1.32
N VAL A 112 -9.37 0.65 2.00
CA VAL A 112 -9.44 0.52 3.46
C VAL A 112 -9.92 -0.89 3.79
N LYS A 113 -9.28 -1.54 4.75
CA LYS A 113 -9.49 -2.95 5.07
C LYS A 113 -9.63 -3.16 6.57
N VAL A 114 -10.48 -4.10 6.92
CA VAL A 114 -10.59 -4.60 8.29
C VAL A 114 -10.33 -6.10 8.34
N TYR A 115 -9.48 -6.50 9.30
CA TYR A 115 -9.26 -7.88 9.71
C TYR A 115 -9.89 -8.06 11.09
N LYS A 116 -10.80 -9.02 11.22
CA LYS A 116 -11.38 -9.41 12.51
C LYS A 116 -10.40 -10.27 13.30
N PRO A 117 -10.63 -10.55 14.59
CA PRO A 117 -9.88 -11.57 15.32
C PRO A 117 -9.77 -12.87 14.53
N ASP A 118 -8.60 -13.51 14.58
CA ASP A 118 -8.15 -14.64 13.77
C ASP A 118 -7.95 -14.33 12.27
N GLY A 119 -8.15 -13.08 11.89
CA GLY A 119 -7.94 -12.62 10.51
C GLY A 119 -6.46 -12.52 10.14
N HIS A 120 -6.15 -12.84 8.89
CA HIS A 120 -4.79 -12.87 8.35
C HIS A 120 -4.76 -12.65 6.84
N TYR A 121 -3.56 -12.49 6.31
CA TYR A 121 -3.27 -12.59 4.88
C TYR A 121 -1.97 -13.37 4.72
N ASP A 122 -2.02 -14.54 4.11
CA ASP A 122 -0.89 -15.45 4.01
C ASP A 122 0.23 -14.92 3.11
N TRP A 123 1.33 -15.65 3.03
CA TRP A 123 2.52 -15.27 2.26
C TRP A 123 2.20 -14.97 0.81
N HIS A 124 2.48 -13.74 0.38
CA HIS A 124 2.25 -13.26 -0.98
C HIS A 124 3.26 -12.18 -1.38
N SER A 125 3.30 -11.89 -2.65
CA SER A 125 3.93 -10.68 -3.16
C SER A 125 2.86 -9.79 -3.78
N ASP A 126 3.09 -8.49 -3.73
CA ASP A 126 2.21 -7.50 -4.36
C ASP A 126 2.51 -7.29 -5.85
N TYR A 127 3.45 -8.09 -6.41
CA TYR A 127 3.80 -7.98 -7.81
C TYR A 127 2.60 -8.21 -8.71
N ALA A 128 2.28 -7.21 -9.52
CA ALA A 128 1.21 -7.32 -10.52
C ALA A 128 1.53 -6.44 -11.73
N ILE A 129 1.11 -6.90 -12.89
CA ILE A 129 1.13 -6.15 -14.14
C ILE A 129 -0.32 -5.87 -14.52
N HIS A 130 -0.64 -4.62 -14.72
CA HIS A 130 -1.97 -4.18 -15.16
C HIS A 130 -1.88 -3.59 -16.55
N ASP A 131 -2.85 -3.90 -17.41
CA ASP A 131 -2.82 -3.53 -18.82
C ASP A 131 -2.77 -2.01 -19.04
N TYR A 132 -3.41 -1.24 -18.15
CA TYR A 132 -3.49 0.22 -18.29
C TYR A 132 -2.60 0.99 -17.31
N SER A 133 -2.45 0.52 -16.07
CA SER A 133 -1.67 1.21 -15.04
C SER A 133 -0.21 0.75 -14.94
N GLY A 134 0.18 -0.26 -15.70
CA GLY A 134 1.55 -0.77 -15.71
C GLY A 134 1.88 -1.71 -14.56
N VAL A 135 3.14 -1.73 -14.14
CA VAL A 135 3.67 -2.64 -13.12
C VAL A 135 3.61 -1.96 -11.74
N ARG A 136 3.14 -2.66 -10.73
CA ARG A 136 3.27 -2.20 -9.34
C ARG A 136 4.74 -2.07 -8.97
N ALA A 137 5.14 -0.86 -8.59
CA ALA A 137 6.51 -0.53 -8.23
C ALA A 137 6.70 -0.49 -6.71
N LEU A 138 5.78 0.15 -6.01
CA LEU A 138 5.79 0.27 -4.56
C LEU A 138 4.45 -0.11 -3.98
N THR A 139 4.47 -0.73 -2.81
CA THR A 139 3.33 -0.90 -1.90
C THR A 139 3.46 0.09 -0.76
N PHE A 140 2.35 0.65 -0.34
CA PHE A 140 2.26 1.42 0.88
C PHE A 140 1.08 0.95 1.74
N ILE A 141 1.30 0.91 3.05
CA ILE A 141 0.32 0.47 4.04
C ILE A 141 0.32 1.45 5.20
N TRP A 142 -0.83 2.02 5.53
CA TRP A 142 -1.06 2.70 6.80
C TRP A 142 -1.73 1.74 7.79
N TYR A 143 -1.25 1.74 9.02
CA TYR A 143 -1.93 1.13 10.14
C TYR A 143 -2.83 2.19 10.79
N LEU A 144 -4.13 1.94 10.84
CA LEU A 144 -5.11 2.92 11.31
C LEU A 144 -5.43 2.78 12.79
N ASN A 145 -5.05 1.64 13.41
CA ASN A 145 -5.15 1.40 14.84
C ASN A 145 -4.03 0.48 15.31
N GLU A 146 -3.89 0.35 16.64
CA GLU A 146 -2.88 -0.49 17.31
C GLU A 146 -3.41 -1.21 18.54
N ASP A 147 -4.72 -1.13 18.79
CA ASP A 147 -5.41 -1.69 19.97
C ASP A 147 -5.77 -3.16 19.81
N PHE A 148 -4.89 -3.94 19.19
CA PHE A 148 -5.02 -5.39 18.99
C PHE A 148 -3.68 -6.09 19.25
N ASP A 149 -3.73 -7.41 19.52
CA ASP A 149 -2.53 -8.21 19.70
C ASP A 149 -2.11 -8.88 18.41
N GLU A 150 -0.79 -8.99 18.16
CA GLU A 150 -0.15 -9.53 16.97
C GLU A 150 -0.51 -8.73 15.71
N GLY A 151 -0.72 -9.37 14.56
CA GLY A 151 -1.16 -8.71 13.32
C GLY A 151 -0.07 -7.89 12.61
N GLU A 152 1.21 -8.14 12.88
CA GLU A 152 2.34 -7.49 12.22
C GLU A 152 2.32 -7.76 10.71
N THR A 153 2.99 -6.90 9.94
CA THR A 153 3.41 -7.25 8.58
C THR A 153 4.79 -7.92 8.68
N GLU A 154 4.88 -9.18 8.31
CA GLU A 154 6.11 -9.95 8.37
C GLU A 154 6.64 -10.22 6.96
N PHE A 155 7.90 -9.89 6.74
CA PHE A 155 8.62 -10.19 5.51
C PHE A 155 9.32 -11.56 5.61
N PHE A 156 9.56 -12.19 4.46
CA PHE A 156 10.11 -13.55 4.42
C PHE A 156 11.51 -13.68 5.02
N ASN A 157 12.25 -12.56 5.20
CA ASN A 157 13.52 -12.52 5.91
C ASN A 157 13.38 -12.49 7.44
N GLY A 158 12.16 -12.59 7.96
CA GLY A 158 11.83 -12.54 9.38
C GLY A 158 11.65 -11.13 9.96
N GLU A 159 11.83 -10.08 9.16
CA GLU A 159 11.57 -8.71 9.61
C GLU A 159 10.07 -8.49 9.83
N LYS A 160 9.71 -7.95 11.00
CA LYS A 160 8.33 -7.66 11.39
C LYS A 160 8.12 -6.17 11.59
N ILE A 161 7.10 -5.65 10.95
CA ILE A 161 6.65 -4.28 11.16
C ILE A 161 5.44 -4.30 12.09
N ILE A 162 5.65 -3.77 13.29
CA ILE A 162 4.62 -3.69 14.32
C ILE A 162 3.63 -2.58 13.93
N PRO A 163 2.33 -2.85 13.91
CA PRO A 163 1.31 -1.83 13.70
C PRO A 163 1.39 -0.72 14.76
N LYS A 164 1.21 0.53 14.31
CA LYS A 164 1.08 1.71 15.16
C LYS A 164 0.16 2.70 14.47
N THR A 165 -0.75 3.30 15.20
CA THR A 165 -1.73 4.25 14.65
C THR A 165 -1.03 5.39 13.90
N GLY A 166 -1.42 5.63 12.66
CA GLY A 166 -0.83 6.63 11.78
C GLY A 166 0.55 6.29 11.19
N ARG A 167 1.06 5.06 11.42
CA ARG A 167 2.31 4.56 10.83
C ARG A 167 2.10 4.19 9.37
N LEU A 168 3.03 4.66 8.53
CA LEU A 168 3.13 4.34 7.10
C LEU A 168 4.32 3.41 6.87
N LEU A 169 4.08 2.31 6.19
CA LEU A 169 5.07 1.37 5.66
C LEU A 169 5.13 1.52 4.14
N ILE A 170 6.33 1.70 3.56
CA ILE A 170 6.56 1.71 2.11
C ILE A 170 7.66 0.70 1.76
N PHE A 171 7.42 -0.12 0.74
CA PHE A 171 8.38 -1.11 0.25
C PHE A 171 8.15 -1.44 -1.22
N PRO A 172 9.15 -2.02 -1.94
CA PRO A 172 8.99 -2.42 -3.33
C PRO A 172 7.95 -3.53 -3.50
N ALA A 173 7.05 -3.36 -4.48
CA ALA A 173 5.97 -4.32 -4.78
C ALA A 173 6.39 -5.48 -5.67
N ASN A 174 7.70 -5.78 -5.75
CA ASN A 174 8.19 -6.84 -6.62
C ASN A 174 8.16 -8.23 -5.94
N TRP A 175 8.40 -9.28 -6.70
CA TRP A 175 8.33 -10.68 -6.28
C TRP A 175 9.35 -11.09 -5.20
N ILE A 176 10.38 -10.26 -4.93
CA ILE A 176 11.37 -10.50 -3.87
C ILE A 176 10.78 -10.13 -2.49
N TYR A 177 9.92 -9.11 -2.42
CA TYR A 177 9.34 -8.63 -1.16
C TYR A 177 8.09 -9.41 -0.77
N VAL A 178 8.26 -10.75 -0.65
CA VAL A 178 7.23 -11.63 -0.13
C VAL A 178 6.98 -11.30 1.34
N HIS A 179 5.72 -11.14 1.70
CA HIS A 179 5.30 -10.76 3.05
C HIS A 179 3.94 -11.37 3.39
N ARG A 180 3.57 -11.30 4.67
CA ARG A 180 2.25 -11.71 5.16
C ARG A 180 1.72 -10.70 6.17
N GLY A 181 0.40 -10.66 6.34
CA GLY A 181 -0.25 -10.09 7.51
C GLY A 181 -0.43 -11.18 8.54
N CYS A 182 0.31 -11.12 9.65
CA CYS A 182 0.19 -12.06 10.76
C CYS A 182 -1.24 -12.07 11.31
N THR A 183 -1.63 -13.19 11.92
CA THR A 183 -2.97 -13.36 12.50
C THR A 183 -3.22 -12.36 13.62
N VAL A 184 -4.32 -11.66 13.52
CA VAL A 184 -4.82 -10.75 14.57
C VAL A 184 -5.47 -11.58 15.70
N LYS A 185 -5.18 -11.30 16.97
CA LYS A 185 -5.67 -12.13 18.08
C LYS A 185 -6.85 -11.57 18.83
N THR A 186 -6.93 -10.27 18.96
CA THR A 186 -7.95 -9.63 19.80
C THR A 186 -8.90 -8.76 18.98
N ASN A 187 -8.83 -7.46 19.07
CA ASN A 187 -9.73 -6.53 18.39
C ASN A 187 -9.53 -6.50 16.86
N ASN A 188 -10.38 -5.77 16.17
CA ASN A 188 -10.23 -5.55 14.73
C ASN A 188 -8.94 -4.78 14.41
N LYS A 189 -8.23 -5.19 13.37
CA LYS A 189 -7.12 -4.44 12.78
C LYS A 189 -7.61 -3.72 11.53
N TYR A 190 -7.32 -2.42 11.44
CA TYR A 190 -7.65 -1.59 10.29
C TYR A 190 -6.38 -1.10 9.59
N ILE A 191 -6.37 -1.19 8.26
CA ILE A 191 -5.30 -0.64 7.43
C ILE A 191 -5.89 0.10 6.22
N ALA A 192 -5.14 1.08 5.71
CA ALA A 192 -5.32 1.60 4.37
C ALA A 192 -4.12 1.21 3.51
N THR A 193 -4.34 0.84 2.26
CA THR A 193 -3.25 0.44 1.35
C THR A 193 -3.52 0.85 -0.08
N GLY A 194 -2.45 0.96 -0.82
CA GLY A 194 -2.45 1.20 -2.26
C GLY A 194 -1.09 0.88 -2.87
N TRP A 195 -0.99 1.16 -4.14
CA TRP A 195 0.22 0.86 -4.91
C TRP A 195 0.56 2.01 -5.84
N TYR A 196 1.84 2.33 -5.92
CA TYR A 196 2.37 3.09 -7.05
C TYR A 196 2.67 2.16 -8.21
N HIS A 197 2.20 2.54 -9.38
CA HIS A 197 2.47 1.84 -10.63
C HIS A 197 3.51 2.59 -11.45
N HIS A 198 4.45 1.83 -12.00
CA HIS A 198 5.35 2.34 -13.02
C HIS A 198 4.64 2.29 -14.36
N GLN A 199 4.24 3.43 -14.88
CA GLN A 199 3.53 3.54 -16.15
C GLN A 199 4.46 3.24 -17.33
N ASN A 200 3.96 2.49 -18.30
CA ASN A 200 4.64 2.39 -19.58
C ASN A 200 4.41 3.70 -20.38
N PRO A 201 5.48 4.43 -20.76
CA PRO A 201 5.34 5.69 -21.50
C PRO A 201 4.55 5.55 -22.78
N VAL A 202 4.65 4.42 -23.48
CA VAL A 202 3.92 4.14 -24.73
C VAL A 202 2.42 4.07 -24.46
N THR A 203 2.03 3.35 -23.40
CA THR A 203 0.62 3.23 -23.03
C THR A 203 0.05 4.58 -22.59
N LYS A 204 0.80 5.37 -21.82
CA LYS A 204 0.40 6.73 -21.40
C LYS A 204 0.15 7.61 -22.64
N ASN A 205 1.09 7.67 -23.57
CA ASN A 205 0.96 8.48 -24.78
C ASN A 205 -0.23 8.04 -25.66
N MET A 206 -0.51 6.73 -25.73
CA MET A 206 -1.69 6.22 -26.45
C MET A 206 -2.99 6.64 -25.79
N ILE A 207 -3.08 6.55 -24.47
CA ILE A 207 -4.26 6.97 -23.70
C ILE A 207 -4.48 8.48 -23.84
N ASP A 208 -3.43 9.29 -23.65
CA ASP A 208 -3.48 10.74 -23.80
C ASP A 208 -3.91 11.14 -25.22
N THR A 209 -3.46 10.41 -26.24
CA THR A 209 -3.87 10.62 -27.64
C THR A 209 -5.34 10.29 -27.85
N LEU A 210 -5.86 9.22 -27.25
CA LEU A 210 -7.27 8.84 -27.35
C LEU A 210 -8.18 9.86 -26.65
N ILE A 211 -7.84 10.27 -25.43
CA ILE A 211 -8.60 11.27 -24.66
C ILE A 211 -8.66 12.62 -25.38
N ASN A 212 -7.58 13.00 -26.07
CA ASN A 212 -7.51 14.28 -26.80
C ASN A 212 -8.14 14.22 -28.21
N ARG A 213 -8.53 13.04 -28.72
CA ARG A 213 -9.28 12.91 -29.97
C ARG A 213 -10.77 13.16 -29.81
N ASP A 214 -11.29 13.04 -28.57
CA ASP A 214 -12.71 13.23 -28.27
C ASP A 214 -13.01 14.65 -27.75
N LYS A 215 -12.04 15.56 -27.83
CA LYS A 215 -12.19 17.02 -27.58
C LYS A 215 -12.12 17.81 -28.89
#